data_6e1be24fa04b739ef710f6568f920402
#
_entry.id   6e1be24fa04b739ef710f6568f920402
#
_cell.length_a   1.000
_cell.length_b   1.000
_cell.length_c   1.000
_cell.angle_alpha   90.00
_cell.angle_beta   90.00
_cell.angle_gamma   90.00
#
_symmetry.space_group_name_H-M   'P 1'
#
loop_
_entity.id
_entity.type
_entity.pdbx_description
1 polymer ?
#
loop_
_entity_poly.entity_id
_entity_poly.type
_entity_poly.pdbx_seq_one_letter_code
_entity_poly.pdbx_strand_id
1 'polypeptide(L)'
;LNMSKEVRKMDSGKTHPALKFMYWQKFCWDTKNLPVGILNSMMMEKLPKNQMRNHYIFYKLGLSKISPYMSNLMKVHEAPFPSAKYKMGCRAMPSHVPIIPDRSLDAQKKAREFFNKTDKPFLSVFAGNDPVTNGMERDVLNMVPKAIQAKNIGGGHFFQWTKPKELSKVLIDFINI
;
A
#
# COMPACT_ATOMS: atom_id res chain seq x y z
N LEU A 1 -17.88 -4.85 -19.21
CA LEU A 1 -16.90 -5.90 -19.51
C LEU A 1 -16.50 -6.60 -18.21
N ASN A 2 -16.79 -7.90 -18.13
CA ASN A 2 -16.51 -8.71 -16.95
C ASN A 2 -15.08 -9.26 -17.06
N MET A 3 -14.11 -8.33 -17.11
CA MET A 3 -12.67 -8.64 -17.22
C MET A 3 -12.18 -9.65 -16.18
N SER A 4 -12.87 -9.77 -15.04
CA SER A 4 -12.49 -10.68 -13.97
C SER A 4 -12.58 -12.18 -14.33
N LYS A 5 -13.53 -12.57 -15.18
CA LYS A 5 -13.70 -13.97 -15.61
C LYS A 5 -12.73 -14.37 -16.73
N GLU A 6 -12.45 -13.45 -17.65
CA GLU A 6 -11.55 -13.73 -18.77
C GLU A 6 -10.07 -13.75 -18.31
N VAL A 7 -9.69 -12.82 -17.45
CA VAL A 7 -8.32 -12.78 -16.88
C VAL A 7 -8.04 -14.01 -16.02
N ARG A 8 -9.01 -14.50 -15.24
CA ARG A 8 -8.86 -15.77 -14.48
C ARG A 8 -8.67 -17.00 -15.36
N LYS A 9 -9.17 -16.98 -16.58
CA LYS A 9 -8.96 -18.09 -17.55
C LYS A 9 -7.56 -18.06 -18.17
N MET A 10 -6.93 -16.89 -18.27
CA MET A 10 -5.62 -16.75 -18.92
C MET A 10 -4.42 -17.15 -18.03
N ASP A 11 -4.60 -17.26 -16.71
CA ASP A 11 -3.48 -17.36 -15.77
C ASP A 11 -3.58 -18.58 -14.82
N SER A 12 -3.95 -19.76 -15.27
CA SER A 12 -3.94 -20.99 -14.44
C SER A 12 -4.25 -20.77 -12.94
N GLY A 13 -5.09 -19.79 -12.63
CA GLY A 13 -5.51 -19.44 -11.27
C GLY A 13 -4.67 -18.39 -10.53
N LYS A 14 -3.57 -17.90 -11.09
CA LYS A 14 -2.72 -16.85 -10.47
C LYS A 14 -2.81 -15.55 -11.27
N THR A 15 -3.53 -14.58 -10.73
CA THR A 15 -3.62 -13.24 -11.34
C THR A 15 -2.28 -12.51 -11.25
N HIS A 16 -1.76 -11.99 -12.38
CA HIS A 16 -0.54 -11.21 -12.43
C HIS A 16 -0.63 -9.99 -11.48
N PRO A 17 0.44 -9.65 -10.71
CA PRO A 17 0.42 -8.53 -9.77
C PRO A 17 -0.04 -7.20 -10.36
N ALA A 18 0.39 -6.86 -11.59
CA ALA A 18 -0.05 -5.65 -12.29
C ALA A 18 -1.56 -5.61 -12.50
N LEU A 19 -2.18 -6.73 -12.86
CA LEU A 19 -3.64 -6.82 -13.02
C LEU A 19 -4.38 -6.65 -11.69
N LYS A 20 -3.84 -7.21 -10.59
CA LYS A 20 -4.39 -6.99 -9.25
C LYS A 20 -4.37 -5.51 -8.90
N PHE A 21 -3.29 -4.83 -9.25
CA PHE A 21 -3.16 -3.40 -8.98
C PHE A 21 -4.11 -2.56 -9.87
N MET A 22 -4.30 -2.92 -11.14
CA MET A 22 -5.32 -2.29 -12.01
C MET A 22 -6.74 -2.43 -11.44
N TYR A 23 -7.08 -3.60 -10.88
CA TYR A 23 -8.35 -3.77 -10.18
C TYR A 23 -8.46 -2.89 -8.95
N TRP A 24 -7.37 -2.73 -8.21
CA TRP A 24 -7.29 -1.82 -7.09
C TRP A 24 -7.51 -0.36 -7.53
N GLN A 25 -6.84 0.10 -8.58
CA GLN A 25 -7.03 1.43 -9.16
C GLN A 25 -8.50 1.65 -9.54
N LYS A 26 -9.08 0.69 -10.28
CA LYS A 26 -10.49 0.75 -10.67
C LYS A 26 -11.43 0.76 -9.47
N PHE A 27 -11.20 -0.08 -8.48
CA PHE A 27 -11.99 -0.10 -7.25
C PHE A 27 -11.96 1.26 -6.54
N CYS A 28 -10.78 1.85 -6.38
CA CYS A 28 -10.63 3.16 -5.74
C CYS A 28 -11.36 4.24 -6.54
N TRP A 29 -11.24 4.23 -7.86
CA TRP A 29 -11.87 5.20 -8.73
C TRP A 29 -13.40 5.12 -8.70
N ASP A 30 -13.96 3.92 -8.81
CA ASP A 30 -15.41 3.69 -8.89
C ASP A 30 -16.12 3.84 -7.53
N THR A 31 -15.40 3.67 -6.43
CA THR A 31 -15.98 3.70 -5.09
C THR A 31 -16.08 5.12 -4.56
N LYS A 32 -17.22 5.79 -4.80
CA LYS A 32 -17.46 7.20 -4.41
C LYS A 32 -17.14 7.49 -2.94
N ASN A 33 -17.63 6.62 -2.04
CA ASN A 33 -17.28 6.71 -0.61
C ASN A 33 -16.29 5.59 -0.28
N LEU A 34 -14.99 5.81 -0.57
CA LEU A 34 -13.95 4.80 -0.32
C LEU A 34 -13.86 4.48 1.18
N PRO A 35 -13.88 3.19 1.60
CA PRO A 35 -13.79 2.81 3.01
C PRO A 35 -12.35 2.88 3.54
N VAL A 36 -11.82 4.10 3.67
CA VAL A 36 -10.40 4.34 4.01
C VAL A 36 -10.00 3.69 5.32
N GLY A 37 -10.84 3.79 6.34
CA GLY A 37 -10.58 3.18 7.66
C GLY A 37 -10.44 1.66 7.59
N ILE A 38 -11.31 0.98 6.83
CA ILE A 38 -11.22 -0.47 6.63
C ILE A 38 -9.95 -0.83 5.90
N LEU A 39 -9.68 -0.14 4.78
CA LEU A 39 -8.55 -0.45 3.90
C LEU A 39 -7.21 -0.26 4.62
N ASN A 40 -7.02 0.85 5.30
CA ASN A 40 -5.79 1.09 6.06
C ASN A 40 -5.64 0.10 7.22
N SER A 41 -6.72 -0.20 7.95
CA SER A 41 -6.66 -1.18 9.03
C SER A 41 -6.28 -2.58 8.55
N MET A 42 -6.73 -2.99 7.36
CA MET A 42 -6.32 -4.27 6.75
C MET A 42 -4.83 -4.32 6.40
N MET A 43 -4.21 -3.18 6.10
CA MET A 43 -2.79 -3.08 5.77
C MET A 43 -1.89 -2.97 7.01
N MET A 44 -2.43 -2.53 8.14
CA MET A 44 -1.67 -2.31 9.38
C MET A 44 -1.70 -3.49 10.33
N GLU A 45 -2.87 -4.11 10.52
CA GLU A 45 -3.10 -5.13 11.52
C GLU A 45 -3.89 -6.32 10.95
N LYS A 46 -3.67 -7.49 11.55
CA LYS A 46 -4.54 -8.65 11.32
C LYS A 46 -5.84 -8.49 12.12
N LEU A 47 -6.71 -7.61 11.65
CA LEU A 47 -8.05 -7.53 12.24
C LEU A 47 -8.81 -8.85 12.04
N PRO A 48 -9.64 -9.25 13.03
CA PRO A 48 -10.51 -10.40 12.87
C PRO A 48 -11.39 -10.27 11.62
N LYS A 49 -11.40 -11.30 10.77
CA LYS A 49 -12.13 -11.28 9.49
C LYS A 49 -13.62 -10.99 9.66
N ASN A 50 -14.22 -11.50 10.76
CA ASN A 50 -15.62 -11.23 11.11
C ASN A 50 -15.85 -9.76 11.46
N GLN A 51 -14.95 -9.12 12.17
CA GLN A 51 -15.05 -7.68 12.50
C GLN A 51 -15.04 -6.83 11.23
N MET A 52 -14.08 -7.07 10.32
CA MET A 52 -14.00 -6.33 9.05
C MET A 52 -15.24 -6.56 8.19
N ARG A 53 -15.67 -7.83 8.05
CA ARG A 53 -16.87 -8.17 7.27
C ARG A 53 -18.12 -7.48 7.82
N ASN A 54 -18.34 -7.54 9.13
CA ASN A 54 -19.52 -6.98 9.75
C ASN A 54 -19.50 -5.46 9.67
N HIS A 55 -18.36 -4.81 9.92
CA HIS A 55 -18.24 -3.38 9.71
C HIS A 55 -18.49 -2.97 8.24
N TYR A 56 -18.02 -3.76 7.28
CA TYR A 56 -18.27 -3.51 5.86
C TYR A 56 -19.77 -3.57 5.49
N ILE A 57 -20.57 -4.41 6.16
CA ILE A 57 -22.03 -4.44 5.99
C ILE A 57 -22.63 -3.11 6.44
N PHE A 58 -22.27 -2.62 7.64
CA PHE A 58 -22.71 -1.30 8.11
C PHE A 58 -22.29 -0.18 7.16
N TYR A 59 -21.07 -0.26 6.64
CA TYR A 59 -20.58 0.68 5.64
C TYR A 59 -21.45 0.69 4.37
N LYS A 60 -21.79 -0.48 3.84
CA LYS A 60 -22.68 -0.61 2.65
C LYS A 60 -24.07 -0.04 2.88
N LEU A 61 -24.57 -0.11 4.10
CA LEU A 61 -25.86 0.45 4.51
C LEU A 61 -25.79 1.96 4.83
N GLY A 62 -24.64 2.60 4.69
CA GLY A 62 -24.45 4.01 5.08
C GLY A 62 -24.36 4.24 6.59
N LEU A 63 -24.29 3.19 7.38
CA LEU A 63 -24.33 3.19 8.84
C LEU A 63 -22.93 3.01 9.48
N SER A 64 -21.87 3.30 8.74
CA SER A 64 -20.50 3.06 9.19
C SER A 64 -20.15 3.76 10.52
N LYS A 65 -20.66 4.98 10.70
CA LYS A 65 -20.37 5.80 11.90
C LYS A 65 -20.93 5.21 13.20
N ILE A 66 -22.00 4.45 13.13
CA ILE A 66 -22.65 3.79 14.28
C ILE A 66 -22.34 2.30 14.36
N SER A 67 -21.44 1.81 13.52
CA SER A 67 -21.05 0.40 13.51
C SER A 67 -20.33 0.03 14.82
N PRO A 68 -20.84 -0.96 15.59
CA PRO A 68 -20.16 -1.46 16.77
C PRO A 68 -18.85 -2.19 16.46
N TYR A 69 -18.63 -2.54 15.18
CA TYR A 69 -17.44 -3.22 14.69
C TYR A 69 -16.33 -2.29 14.23
N MET A 70 -16.54 -0.97 14.28
CA MET A 70 -15.53 0.03 13.94
C MET A 70 -14.46 0.09 15.02
N SER A 71 -13.26 -0.42 14.70
CA SER A 71 -12.11 -0.34 15.59
C SER A 71 -11.63 1.11 15.76
N ASN A 72 -10.86 1.38 16.80
CA ASN A 72 -10.23 2.71 16.99
C ASN A 72 -9.34 3.08 15.82
N LEU A 73 -8.62 2.11 15.26
CA LEU A 73 -7.79 2.30 14.08
C LEU A 73 -8.62 2.73 12.85
N MET A 74 -9.76 2.09 12.60
CA MET A 74 -10.70 2.51 11.54
C MET A 74 -11.20 3.93 11.76
N LYS A 75 -11.55 4.29 13.01
CA LYS A 75 -12.01 5.64 13.37
C LYS A 75 -10.95 6.69 13.07
N VAL A 76 -9.70 6.45 13.47
CA VAL A 76 -8.59 7.37 13.25
C VAL A 76 -8.40 7.64 11.75
N HIS A 77 -8.46 6.60 10.91
CA HIS A 77 -8.28 6.73 9.46
C HIS A 77 -9.49 7.31 8.72
N GLU A 78 -10.70 7.20 9.28
CA GLU A 78 -11.90 7.85 8.74
C GLU A 78 -12.05 9.31 9.19
N ALA A 79 -11.50 9.69 10.34
CA ALA A 79 -11.67 11.01 10.96
C ALA A 79 -11.34 12.20 10.04
N PRO A 80 -10.31 12.16 9.16
CA PRO A 80 -10.00 13.26 8.25
C PRO A 80 -11.05 13.51 7.16
N PHE A 81 -12.02 12.60 6.99
CA PHE A 81 -12.96 12.63 5.88
C PHE A 81 -14.41 12.88 6.34
N PRO A 82 -14.86 14.15 6.47
CA PRO A 82 -16.22 14.45 6.90
C PRO A 82 -17.30 13.89 5.96
N SER A 83 -16.99 13.77 4.67
CA SER A 83 -17.89 13.17 3.67
C SER A 83 -17.09 12.55 2.50
N ALA A 84 -17.79 11.84 1.61
CA ALA A 84 -17.19 11.16 0.46
C ALA A 84 -16.38 12.08 -0.47
N LYS A 85 -16.75 13.37 -0.58
CA LYS A 85 -16.03 14.33 -1.43
C LYS A 85 -14.59 14.59 -0.95
N TYR A 86 -14.32 14.49 0.35
CA TYR A 86 -12.98 14.66 0.90
C TYR A 86 -12.07 13.45 0.66
N LYS A 87 -12.61 12.33 0.16
CA LYS A 87 -11.86 11.12 -0.18
C LYS A 87 -11.35 11.11 -1.63
N MET A 88 -11.54 12.19 -2.39
CA MET A 88 -11.12 12.27 -3.79
C MET A 88 -9.63 12.02 -3.97
N GLY A 89 -8.76 12.56 -3.09
CA GLY A 89 -7.33 12.30 -3.10
C GLY A 89 -7.02 10.81 -2.96
N CYS A 90 -7.59 10.15 -1.94
CA CYS A 90 -7.39 8.71 -1.71
C CYS A 90 -7.87 7.86 -2.89
N ARG A 91 -8.92 8.29 -3.59
CA ARG A 91 -9.45 7.59 -4.77
C ARG A 91 -8.55 7.77 -6.00
N ALA A 92 -7.99 8.95 -6.18
CA ALA A 92 -7.16 9.29 -7.34
C ALA A 92 -5.72 8.78 -7.21
N MET A 93 -5.14 8.78 -6.02
CA MET A 93 -3.72 8.41 -5.78
C MET A 93 -3.29 7.10 -6.45
N PRO A 94 -4.03 5.99 -6.35
CA PRO A 94 -3.61 4.75 -7.00
C PRO A 94 -3.45 4.88 -8.52
N SER A 95 -4.24 5.77 -9.17
CA SER A 95 -4.17 5.98 -10.62
C SER A 95 -2.89 6.68 -11.08
N HIS A 96 -2.15 7.31 -10.16
CA HIS A 96 -0.86 7.93 -10.45
C HIS A 96 0.31 6.94 -10.44
N VAL A 97 0.10 5.71 -9.99
CA VAL A 97 1.12 4.65 -10.11
C VAL A 97 1.03 4.04 -11.50
N PRO A 98 2.03 4.25 -12.36
CA PRO A 98 1.99 3.76 -13.74
C PRO A 98 2.18 2.25 -13.77
N ILE A 99 1.25 1.54 -14.40
CA ILE A 99 1.36 0.10 -14.68
C ILE A 99 1.80 -0.13 -16.13
N ILE A 100 1.41 0.81 -16.99
CA ILE A 100 1.79 0.87 -18.40
C ILE A 100 2.64 2.12 -18.63
N PRO A 101 3.51 2.14 -19.64
CA PRO A 101 4.28 3.34 -19.97
C PRO A 101 3.39 4.56 -20.13
N ASP A 102 3.76 5.63 -19.45
CA ASP A 102 3.07 6.93 -19.50
C ASP A 102 4.08 8.07 -19.64
N ARG A 103 3.61 9.32 -19.53
CA ARG A 103 4.44 10.53 -19.65
C ARG A 103 5.57 10.62 -18.61
N SER A 104 5.53 9.86 -17.51
CA SER A 104 6.57 9.87 -16.47
C SER A 104 7.73 8.92 -16.80
N LEU A 105 7.64 8.09 -17.84
CA LEU A 105 8.60 7.02 -18.12
C LEU A 105 10.04 7.54 -18.26
N ASP A 106 10.25 8.64 -18.97
CA ASP A 106 11.60 9.17 -19.19
C ASP A 106 12.19 9.74 -17.90
N ALA A 107 11.38 10.38 -17.05
CA ALA A 107 11.81 10.83 -15.73
C ALA A 107 12.15 9.64 -14.82
N GLN A 108 11.38 8.57 -14.87
CA GLN A 108 11.66 7.34 -14.12
C GLN A 108 12.95 6.66 -14.58
N LYS A 109 13.23 6.61 -15.88
CA LYS A 109 14.51 6.09 -16.43
C LYS A 109 15.69 6.89 -15.91
N LYS A 110 15.62 8.23 -16.00
CA LYS A 110 16.67 9.13 -15.46
C LYS A 110 16.88 8.96 -13.97
N ALA A 111 15.81 8.81 -13.19
CA ALA A 111 15.91 8.53 -11.76
C ALA A 111 16.62 7.19 -11.49
N ARG A 112 16.28 6.13 -12.23
CA ARG A 112 16.97 4.83 -12.12
C ARG A 112 18.45 4.92 -12.45
N GLU A 113 18.82 5.64 -13.50
CA GLU A 113 20.22 5.89 -13.88
C GLU A 113 20.97 6.64 -12.77
N PHE A 114 20.35 7.65 -12.16
CA PHE A 114 20.90 8.38 -11.03
C PHE A 114 21.14 7.46 -9.83
N PHE A 115 20.13 6.70 -9.42
CA PHE A 115 20.23 5.79 -8.28
C PHE A 115 21.24 4.66 -8.52
N ASN A 116 21.37 4.18 -9.74
CA ASN A 116 22.38 3.16 -10.08
C ASN A 116 23.81 3.65 -9.96
N LYS A 117 24.04 4.95 -10.17
CA LYS A 117 25.37 5.58 -10.13
C LYS A 117 25.66 6.34 -8.84
N THR A 118 24.68 6.45 -7.94
CA THR A 118 24.84 7.27 -6.73
C THR A 118 25.87 6.67 -5.77
N ASP A 119 26.72 7.54 -5.23
CA ASP A 119 27.66 7.22 -4.16
C ASP A 119 27.14 7.64 -2.78
N LYS A 120 25.97 8.24 -2.73
CA LYS A 120 25.36 8.67 -1.46
C LYS A 120 24.92 7.45 -0.65
N PRO A 121 25.07 7.51 0.68
CA PRO A 121 24.51 6.47 1.55
C PRO A 121 23.02 6.26 1.27
N PHE A 122 22.62 5.01 1.10
CA PHE A 122 21.24 4.65 0.83
C PHE A 122 20.84 3.45 1.69
N LEU A 123 19.79 3.61 2.48
CA LEU A 123 19.25 2.56 3.32
C LEU A 123 17.95 2.00 2.75
N SER A 124 17.89 0.69 2.55
CA SER A 124 16.68 -0.02 2.14
C SER A 124 16.08 -0.74 3.34
N VAL A 125 14.84 -0.39 3.71
CA VAL A 125 14.11 -1.00 4.83
C VAL A 125 12.76 -1.51 4.35
N PHE A 126 12.49 -2.79 4.55
CA PHE A 126 11.24 -3.43 4.16
C PHE A 126 10.61 -4.17 5.34
N ALA A 127 9.28 -4.28 5.31
CA ALA A 127 8.48 -5.06 6.25
C ALA A 127 8.11 -6.41 5.64
N GLY A 128 8.42 -7.51 6.33
CA GLY A 128 8.23 -8.86 5.78
C GLY A 128 6.79 -9.32 5.61
N ASN A 129 5.83 -8.65 6.25
CA ASN A 129 4.41 -8.96 6.15
C ASN A 129 3.62 -7.88 5.38
N ASP A 130 4.30 -7.02 4.64
CA ASP A 130 3.65 -6.01 3.83
C ASP A 130 2.96 -6.64 2.61
N PRO A 131 1.63 -6.56 2.49
CA PRO A 131 0.91 -7.17 1.37
C PRO A 131 1.13 -6.41 0.04
N VAL A 132 1.70 -5.21 0.07
CA VAL A 132 1.87 -4.33 -1.10
C VAL A 132 3.28 -4.39 -1.66
N THR A 133 4.30 -4.27 -0.80
CA THR A 133 5.70 -4.12 -1.24
C THR A 133 6.58 -5.32 -0.91
N ASN A 134 6.04 -6.38 -0.30
CA ASN A 134 6.80 -7.59 -0.01
C ASN A 134 7.41 -8.19 -1.31
N GLY A 135 8.70 -8.43 -1.29
CA GLY A 135 9.47 -8.94 -2.44
C GLY A 135 10.05 -7.86 -3.36
N MET A 136 9.70 -6.58 -3.17
CA MET A 136 10.26 -5.46 -3.96
C MET A 136 11.66 -5.02 -3.47
N GLU A 137 12.13 -5.51 -2.33
CA GLU A 137 13.45 -5.20 -1.80
C GLU A 137 14.57 -5.55 -2.78
N ARG A 138 14.43 -6.65 -3.51
CA ARG A 138 15.39 -7.07 -4.54
C ARG A 138 15.47 -6.06 -5.68
N ASP A 139 14.34 -5.53 -6.11
CA ASP A 139 14.29 -4.53 -7.19
C ASP A 139 14.98 -3.24 -6.78
N VAL A 140 14.80 -2.82 -5.51
CA VAL A 140 15.50 -1.65 -4.95
C VAL A 140 17.01 -1.88 -4.90
N LEU A 141 17.47 -3.04 -4.42
CA LEU A 141 18.90 -3.37 -4.36
C LEU A 141 19.52 -3.48 -5.76
N ASN A 142 18.79 -3.98 -6.76
CA ASN A 142 19.24 -3.99 -8.15
C ASN A 142 19.36 -2.58 -8.73
N MET A 143 18.44 -1.68 -8.33
CA MET A 143 18.45 -0.28 -8.77
C MET A 143 19.55 0.53 -8.10
N VAL A 144 19.86 0.24 -6.84
CA VAL A 144 20.86 0.95 -6.03
C VAL A 144 21.91 -0.05 -5.51
N PRO A 145 22.93 -0.39 -6.32
CA PRO A 145 23.86 -1.49 -6.00
C PRO A 145 24.64 -1.29 -4.68
N LYS A 146 24.82 -0.04 -4.24
CA LYS A 146 25.49 0.31 -2.99
C LYS A 146 24.53 0.48 -1.80
N ALA A 147 23.26 0.13 -1.95
CA ALA A 147 22.29 0.23 -0.87
C ALA A 147 22.62 -0.71 0.28
N ILE A 148 22.53 -0.19 1.49
CA ILE A 148 22.58 -0.97 2.72
C ILE A 148 21.19 -1.55 2.95
N GLN A 149 21.08 -2.87 3.00
CA GLN A 149 19.84 -3.53 3.33
C GLN A 149 19.72 -3.73 4.84
N ALA A 150 18.72 -3.11 5.46
CA ALA A 150 18.38 -3.39 6.84
C ALA A 150 17.80 -4.80 6.98
N LYS A 151 18.00 -5.43 8.14
CA LYS A 151 17.28 -6.65 8.51
C LYS A 151 15.78 -6.36 8.49
N ASN A 152 15.00 -7.37 8.08
CA ASN A 152 13.55 -7.28 8.14
C ASN A 152 13.10 -7.02 9.60
N ILE A 153 12.43 -5.87 9.79
CA ILE A 153 11.97 -5.46 11.12
C ILE A 153 10.56 -5.96 11.46
N GLY A 154 9.95 -6.74 10.56
CA GLY A 154 8.55 -7.17 10.69
C GLY A 154 7.56 -6.04 10.40
N GLY A 155 6.29 -6.26 10.79
CA GLY A 155 5.22 -5.30 10.54
C GLY A 155 4.57 -5.45 9.17
N GLY A 156 3.53 -4.66 8.92
CA GLY A 156 2.78 -4.58 7.66
C GLY A 156 3.15 -3.35 6.84
N HIS A 157 2.28 -2.94 5.92
CA HIS A 157 2.52 -1.82 5.01
C HIS A 157 2.86 -0.50 5.72
N PHE A 158 2.26 -0.27 6.88
CA PHE A 158 2.53 0.92 7.72
C PHE A 158 3.39 0.54 8.94
N PHE A 159 4.53 -0.10 8.72
CA PHE A 159 5.41 -0.57 9.79
C PHE A 159 5.96 0.56 10.68
N GLN A 160 5.99 1.79 10.21
CA GLN A 160 6.30 2.97 11.02
C GLN A 160 5.34 3.15 12.21
N TRP A 161 4.13 2.61 12.13
CA TRP A 161 3.14 2.60 13.21
C TRP A 161 3.24 1.37 14.09
N THR A 162 3.51 0.21 13.49
CA THR A 162 3.48 -1.07 14.21
C THR A 162 4.84 -1.46 14.76
N LYS A 163 5.92 -0.87 14.22
CA LYS A 163 7.33 -1.14 14.56
C LYS A 163 8.18 0.14 14.71
N PRO A 164 7.67 1.18 15.41
CA PRO A 164 8.36 2.48 15.47
C PRO A 164 9.72 2.39 16.16
N LYS A 165 9.87 1.57 17.20
CA LYS A 165 11.13 1.42 17.96
C LYS A 165 12.20 0.74 17.10
N GLU A 166 11.84 -0.34 16.44
CA GLU A 166 12.72 -1.10 15.55
C GLU A 166 13.17 -0.23 14.37
N LEU A 167 12.22 0.50 13.75
CA LEU A 167 12.52 1.43 12.67
C LEU A 167 13.45 2.55 13.14
N SER A 168 13.15 3.19 14.27
CA SER A 168 13.99 4.27 14.82
C SER A 168 15.41 3.80 15.07
N LYS A 169 15.58 2.59 15.62
CA LYS A 169 16.91 2.02 15.83
C LYS A 169 17.68 1.87 14.51
N VAL A 170 17.05 1.30 13.49
CA VAL A 170 17.68 1.11 12.17
C VAL A 170 18.08 2.45 11.55
N LEU A 171 17.24 3.49 11.67
CA LEU A 171 17.54 4.83 11.17
C LEU A 171 18.70 5.49 11.92
N ILE A 172 18.72 5.39 13.25
CA ILE A 172 19.82 5.92 14.08
C ILE A 172 21.14 5.21 13.74
N ASP A 173 21.11 3.89 13.65
CA ASP A 173 22.30 3.10 13.30
C ASP A 173 22.84 3.53 11.92
N PHE A 174 21.96 3.80 10.95
CA PHE A 174 22.36 4.25 9.61
C PHE A 174 22.90 5.69 9.58
N ILE A 175 22.36 6.61 10.38
CA ILE A 175 22.82 8.00 10.42
C ILE A 175 24.21 8.10 11.05
N ASN A 176 24.58 7.15 11.90
CA ASN A 176 25.85 7.11 12.63
C ASN A 176 26.96 6.33 11.89
N ILE A 177 26.73 5.89 10.66
CA ILE A 177 27.76 5.31 9.78
C ILE A 177 28.59 6.42 9.16
#